data_91b54603c375cb036f37fe56e6254cd3
#
_entry.id   91b54603c375cb036f37fe56e6254cd3
#
_cell.length_a   1.000
_cell.length_b   1.000
_cell.length_c   1.000
_cell.angle_alpha   90.00
_cell.angle_beta   90.00
_cell.angle_gamma   90.00
#
_symmetry.space_group_name_H-M   'P 1'
#
loop_
_entity.id
_entity.type
_entity.pdbx_description
1 polymer ?
#
loop_
_entity_poly.entity_id
_entity_poly.type
_entity_poly.pdbx_seq_one_letter_code
_entity_poly.pdbx_strand_id
1 'polypeptide(L)'
;MSTNIAKLLGIKYPIIQGGMAWVATAELAAAVSNAGALGIIGAGHMPPDALRAEIQKAKELTDKPFGVNIMLMSPFVKEVMQVVVEERVPVITTGAGNPGEYIPALKAIGSKVIPVVASVALAKRLERTGVDAVIAEGTESGGHIGELTTMALVPQVVDAVNIPVIAAGGIGDSRGIAAAFALGAKGVQLGTRFVVSEECTAHENYKKAVIKTKDRSTTTTGVSTGHPVRVIANKLSREYQEMEANGASVEELEKFGAGRLRMAAKDGDTDYGSVMFGQIAGMMKEIQTVEEIVQELVNGLPAVVENIKNTVEAE
;
A
#
# COMPACT_ATOMS: atom_id res chain seq x y z
N MET A 1 -6.25 2.47 20.54
CA MET A 1 -6.25 1.16 19.86
C MET A 1 -4.97 0.43 20.19
N SER A 2 -5.04 -0.72 20.88
CA SER A 2 -3.86 -1.54 21.16
C SER A 2 -4.09 -2.92 20.56
N THR A 3 -3.59 -3.15 19.36
CA THR A 3 -3.66 -4.45 18.69
C THR A 3 -2.30 -5.14 18.73
N ASN A 4 -2.28 -6.44 18.41
CA ASN A 4 -1.03 -7.17 18.28
C ASN A 4 -0.09 -6.53 17.23
N ILE A 5 -0.64 -5.93 16.16
CA ILE A 5 0.14 -5.23 15.12
C ILE A 5 0.80 -3.97 15.70
N ALA A 6 0.08 -3.14 16.46
CA ALA A 6 0.67 -1.94 17.06
C ALA A 6 1.85 -2.29 17.97
N LYS A 7 1.71 -3.35 18.79
CA LYS A 7 2.80 -3.86 19.65
C LYS A 7 3.95 -4.46 18.84
N LEU A 8 3.65 -5.25 17.82
CA LEU A 8 4.65 -5.90 16.95
C LEU A 8 5.55 -4.88 16.26
N LEU A 9 4.97 -3.75 15.81
CA LEU A 9 5.64 -2.73 15.03
C LEU A 9 6.17 -1.55 15.86
N GLY A 10 5.84 -1.49 17.17
CA GLY A 10 6.23 -0.39 18.04
C GLY A 10 5.56 0.95 17.68
N ILE A 11 4.33 0.90 17.16
CA ILE A 11 3.55 2.07 16.73
C ILE A 11 2.35 2.32 17.64
N LYS A 12 1.82 3.54 17.62
CA LYS A 12 0.68 3.93 18.46
C LYS A 12 -0.65 3.41 17.90
N TYR A 13 -0.84 3.50 16.60
CA TYR A 13 -2.06 3.12 15.91
C TYR A 13 -1.79 1.98 14.92
N PRO A 14 -2.65 0.95 14.80
CA PRO A 14 -2.44 -0.17 13.88
C PRO A 14 -2.80 0.23 12.43
N ILE A 15 -2.21 1.31 11.97
CA ILE A 15 -2.39 1.92 10.66
C ILE A 15 -1.04 1.94 9.96
N ILE A 16 -1.00 1.49 8.71
CA ILE A 16 0.18 1.48 7.85
C ILE A 16 -0.13 2.33 6.62
N GLN A 17 0.77 3.22 6.24
CA GLN A 17 0.75 3.81 4.91
C GLN A 17 1.47 2.84 3.97
N GLY A 18 0.77 2.37 2.94
CA GLY A 18 1.29 1.40 1.99
C GLY A 18 2.45 1.92 1.14
N GLY A 19 3.39 1.04 0.80
CA GLY A 19 4.47 1.36 -0.13
C GLY A 19 3.94 1.69 -1.53
N MET A 20 4.25 2.88 -2.03
CA MET A 20 3.81 3.36 -3.34
C MET A 20 5.03 3.89 -4.10
N ALA A 21 5.43 3.18 -5.16
CA ALA A 21 6.59 3.57 -5.96
C ALA A 21 6.47 5.02 -6.47
N TRP A 22 7.54 5.82 -6.35
CA TRP A 22 7.63 7.23 -6.71
C TRP A 22 6.76 8.20 -5.90
N VAL A 23 5.85 7.71 -5.07
CA VAL A 23 4.88 8.50 -4.28
C VAL A 23 5.22 8.48 -2.79
N ALA A 24 5.49 7.31 -2.24
CA ALA A 24 5.83 7.12 -0.84
C ALA A 24 7.36 7.26 -0.65
N THR A 25 7.81 8.47 -0.39
CA THR A 25 9.19 8.87 -0.13
C THR A 25 9.49 8.97 1.37
N ALA A 26 10.71 9.32 1.72
CA ALA A 26 11.14 9.51 3.10
C ALA A 26 10.27 10.51 3.86
N GLU A 27 9.87 11.60 3.20
CA GLU A 27 9.05 12.66 3.80
C GLU A 27 7.69 12.13 4.24
N LEU A 28 6.99 11.44 3.33
CA LEU A 28 5.69 10.86 3.66
C LEU A 28 5.82 9.78 4.73
N ALA A 29 6.80 8.89 4.59
CA ALA A 29 7.01 7.80 5.55
C ALA A 29 7.33 8.34 6.96
N ALA A 30 8.20 9.34 7.07
CA ALA A 30 8.53 9.97 8.34
C ALA A 30 7.33 10.70 8.97
N ALA A 31 6.56 11.46 8.18
CA ALA A 31 5.37 12.15 8.66
C ALA A 31 4.32 11.17 9.23
N VAL A 32 4.08 10.05 8.52
CA VAL A 32 3.16 9.01 8.99
C VAL A 32 3.66 8.36 10.27
N SER A 33 4.96 8.10 10.39
CA SER A 33 5.56 7.53 11.59
C SER A 33 5.48 8.50 12.78
N ASN A 34 5.72 9.78 12.55
CA ASN A 34 5.60 10.84 13.56
C ASN A 34 4.15 11.01 14.06
N ALA A 35 3.16 10.81 13.19
CA ALA A 35 1.74 10.82 13.55
C ALA A 35 1.29 9.56 14.32
N GLY A 36 2.20 8.58 14.55
CA GLY A 36 1.95 7.38 15.36
C GLY A 36 1.43 6.17 14.59
N ALA A 37 1.43 6.20 13.27
CA ALA A 37 1.18 5.08 12.37
C ALA A 37 2.53 4.50 11.88
N LEU A 38 2.55 3.62 10.88
CA LEU A 38 3.76 3.15 10.23
C LEU A 38 3.88 3.71 8.82
N GLY A 39 4.86 4.57 8.60
CA GLY A 39 5.21 5.03 7.26
C GLY A 39 6.09 4.01 6.52
N ILE A 40 5.89 3.87 5.22
CA ILE A 40 6.63 2.91 4.38
C ILE A 40 7.20 3.64 3.16
N ILE A 41 8.51 3.57 2.97
CA ILE A 41 9.18 4.01 1.74
C ILE A 41 8.89 3.00 0.63
N GLY A 42 8.41 3.45 -0.51
CA GLY A 42 8.13 2.61 -1.67
C GLY A 42 9.35 2.45 -2.56
N ALA A 43 10.16 1.42 -2.36
CA ALA A 43 11.36 1.20 -3.17
C ALA A 43 11.05 0.94 -4.66
N GLY A 44 9.98 0.20 -4.97
CA GLY A 44 9.58 -0.08 -6.37
C GLY A 44 10.75 -0.61 -7.19
N HIS A 45 11.12 0.10 -8.27
CA HIS A 45 12.30 -0.15 -9.09
C HIS A 45 13.45 0.84 -8.79
N MET A 46 13.49 1.36 -7.56
CA MET A 46 14.51 2.31 -7.14
C MET A 46 15.89 1.65 -7.15
N PRO A 47 16.94 2.31 -7.70
CA PRO A 47 18.31 1.82 -7.57
C PRO A 47 18.77 1.80 -6.11
N PRO A 48 19.71 0.92 -5.73
CA PRO A 48 20.12 0.73 -4.33
C PRO A 48 20.63 2.02 -3.66
N ASP A 49 21.44 2.83 -4.36
CA ASP A 49 21.94 4.09 -3.81
C ASP A 49 20.83 5.11 -3.54
N ALA A 50 19.82 5.18 -4.41
CA ALA A 50 18.67 6.04 -4.21
C ALA A 50 17.83 5.57 -3.01
N LEU A 51 17.64 4.26 -2.85
CA LEU A 51 16.95 3.71 -1.67
C LEU A 51 17.72 4.02 -0.39
N ARG A 52 19.05 3.89 -0.40
CA ARG A 52 19.89 4.23 0.75
C ARG A 52 19.73 5.70 1.16
N ALA A 53 19.73 6.60 0.18
CA ALA A 53 19.50 8.03 0.42
C ALA A 53 18.13 8.30 1.04
N GLU A 54 17.05 7.64 0.55
CA GLU A 54 15.72 7.75 1.13
C GLU A 54 15.66 7.22 2.58
N ILE A 55 16.30 6.07 2.86
CA ILE A 55 16.36 5.52 4.22
C ILE A 55 17.10 6.46 5.17
N GLN A 56 18.24 6.99 4.76
CA GLN A 56 19.03 7.92 5.58
C GLN A 56 18.26 9.21 5.84
N LYS A 57 17.59 9.75 4.82
CA LYS A 57 16.73 10.91 4.96
C LYS A 57 15.56 10.65 5.92
N ALA A 58 14.92 9.47 5.86
CA ALA A 58 13.87 9.12 6.81
C ALA A 58 14.38 9.07 8.25
N LYS A 59 15.58 8.53 8.48
CA LYS A 59 16.24 8.53 9.81
C LYS A 59 16.56 9.93 10.35
N GLU A 60 16.77 10.92 9.47
CA GLU A 60 16.93 12.32 9.86
C GLU A 60 15.59 12.99 10.23
N LEU A 61 14.49 12.56 9.60
CA LEU A 61 13.17 13.15 9.75
C LEU A 61 12.35 12.55 10.90
N THR A 62 12.70 11.34 11.37
CA THR A 62 11.97 10.66 12.45
C THR A 62 12.85 9.74 13.27
N ASP A 63 12.57 9.67 14.59
CA ASP A 63 13.08 8.66 15.52
C ASP A 63 12.12 7.46 15.70
N LYS A 64 10.98 7.48 15.02
CA LYS A 64 9.94 6.45 15.09
C LYS A 64 10.20 5.33 14.09
N PRO A 65 9.65 4.12 14.31
CA PRO A 65 9.74 3.04 13.34
C PRO A 65 9.13 3.43 12.00
N PHE A 66 9.84 3.12 10.92
CA PHE A 66 9.34 3.17 9.55
C PHE A 66 9.75 1.90 8.81
N GLY A 67 9.21 1.67 7.63
CA GLY A 67 9.52 0.50 6.83
C GLY A 67 9.91 0.82 5.41
N VAL A 68 10.28 -0.23 4.68
CA VAL A 68 10.52 -0.20 3.23
C VAL A 68 9.70 -1.28 2.56
N ASN A 69 9.01 -0.91 1.48
CA ASN A 69 8.33 -1.86 0.61
C ASN A 69 9.22 -2.26 -0.55
N ILE A 70 9.44 -3.55 -0.73
CA ILE A 70 10.28 -4.11 -1.79
C ILE A 70 9.42 -4.91 -2.76
N MET A 71 9.48 -4.55 -4.05
CA MET A 71 8.89 -5.33 -5.12
C MET A 71 9.86 -6.45 -5.51
N LEU A 72 9.46 -7.70 -5.26
CA LEU A 72 10.36 -8.86 -5.47
C LEU A 72 10.62 -9.16 -6.95
N MET A 73 9.85 -8.58 -7.87
CA MET A 73 10.11 -8.63 -9.32
C MET A 73 11.07 -7.52 -9.80
N SER A 74 11.55 -6.64 -8.90
CA SER A 74 12.49 -5.59 -9.27
C SER A 74 13.82 -6.17 -9.75
N PRO A 75 14.43 -5.63 -10.83
CA PRO A 75 15.76 -6.07 -11.26
C PRO A 75 16.84 -5.78 -10.19
N PHE A 76 16.57 -4.90 -9.24
CA PHE A 76 17.48 -4.52 -8.16
C PHE A 76 17.19 -5.22 -6.82
N VAL A 77 16.36 -6.29 -6.81
CA VAL A 77 15.86 -6.89 -5.57
C VAL A 77 16.98 -7.32 -4.62
N LYS A 78 18.05 -7.90 -5.13
CA LYS A 78 19.18 -8.38 -4.32
C LYS A 78 19.93 -7.24 -3.65
N GLU A 79 20.25 -6.21 -4.44
CA GLU A 79 20.99 -5.04 -4.00
C GLU A 79 20.15 -4.21 -3.00
N VAL A 80 18.85 -4.02 -3.26
CA VAL A 80 17.97 -3.30 -2.31
C VAL A 80 17.74 -4.09 -1.02
N MET A 81 17.69 -5.43 -1.09
CA MET A 81 17.66 -6.28 0.12
C MET A 81 18.95 -6.12 0.95
N GLN A 82 20.11 -6.04 0.30
CA GLN A 82 21.37 -5.77 0.98
C GLN A 82 21.35 -4.39 1.66
N VAL A 83 20.87 -3.36 0.96
CA VAL A 83 20.74 -2.00 1.54
C VAL A 83 19.87 -2.00 2.79
N VAL A 84 18.69 -2.63 2.77
CA VAL A 84 17.81 -2.64 3.96
C VAL A 84 18.39 -3.41 5.12
N VAL A 85 19.20 -4.45 4.87
CA VAL A 85 19.94 -5.19 5.91
C VAL A 85 21.06 -4.31 6.51
N GLU A 86 21.87 -3.67 5.69
CA GLU A 86 22.93 -2.77 6.12
C GLU A 86 22.40 -1.57 6.92
N GLU A 87 21.32 -0.97 6.43
CA GLU A 87 20.64 0.16 7.09
C GLU A 87 19.77 -0.27 8.28
N ARG A 88 19.65 -1.58 8.57
CA ARG A 88 18.88 -2.15 9.67
C ARG A 88 17.44 -1.64 9.72
N VAL A 89 16.77 -1.64 8.57
CA VAL A 89 15.38 -1.16 8.47
C VAL A 89 14.44 -2.03 9.34
N PRO A 90 13.66 -1.43 10.26
CA PRO A 90 12.91 -2.21 11.25
C PRO A 90 11.73 -3.00 10.69
N VAL A 91 11.12 -2.54 9.58
CA VAL A 91 9.96 -3.21 8.98
C VAL A 91 10.14 -3.31 7.46
N ILE A 92 9.95 -4.52 6.93
CA ILE A 92 10.00 -4.79 5.50
C ILE A 92 8.64 -5.34 5.05
N THR A 93 8.00 -4.63 4.13
CA THR A 93 6.86 -5.17 3.40
C THR A 93 7.31 -5.61 2.00
N THR A 94 6.70 -6.64 1.45
CA THR A 94 7.05 -7.11 0.11
C THR A 94 5.81 -7.34 -0.73
N GLY A 95 5.92 -7.08 -2.03
CA GLY A 95 4.90 -7.42 -3.02
C GLY A 95 5.47 -8.24 -4.16
N ALA A 96 4.58 -8.86 -4.95
CA ALA A 96 4.90 -9.56 -6.18
C ALA A 96 5.94 -10.69 -6.01
N GLY A 97 5.72 -11.60 -5.05
CA GLY A 97 6.60 -12.78 -4.90
C GLY A 97 6.67 -13.36 -3.50
N ASN A 98 7.66 -14.21 -3.28
CA ASN A 98 7.94 -14.89 -2.03
C ASN A 98 9.28 -14.38 -1.45
N PRO A 99 9.29 -13.69 -0.28
CA PRO A 99 10.50 -13.20 0.35
C PRO A 99 11.33 -14.28 1.06
N GLY A 100 10.96 -15.57 0.97
CA GLY A 100 11.50 -16.66 1.79
C GLY A 100 13.02 -16.71 1.85
N GLU A 101 13.71 -16.49 0.74
CA GLU A 101 15.18 -16.49 0.67
C GLU A 101 15.84 -15.35 1.49
N TYR A 102 15.15 -14.23 1.69
CA TYR A 102 15.67 -13.05 2.42
C TYR A 102 15.33 -13.07 3.90
N ILE A 103 14.34 -13.87 4.32
CA ILE A 103 13.86 -13.90 5.70
C ILE A 103 14.99 -14.12 6.73
N PRO A 104 15.93 -15.08 6.55
CA PRO A 104 16.98 -15.29 7.53
C PRO A 104 17.84 -14.03 7.78
N ALA A 105 18.24 -13.33 6.73
CA ALA A 105 19.04 -12.10 6.84
C ALA A 105 18.25 -10.96 7.50
N LEU A 106 16.99 -10.78 7.14
CA LEU A 106 16.12 -9.78 7.73
C LEU A 106 15.84 -10.04 9.21
N LYS A 107 15.60 -11.29 9.58
CA LYS A 107 15.42 -11.69 10.98
C LYS A 107 16.68 -11.50 11.82
N ALA A 108 17.86 -11.75 11.25
CA ALA A 108 19.14 -11.56 11.95
C ALA A 108 19.36 -10.12 12.42
N ILE A 109 18.81 -9.13 11.72
CA ILE A 109 18.85 -7.73 12.13
C ILE A 109 17.63 -7.27 12.94
N GLY A 110 16.68 -8.17 13.22
CA GLY A 110 15.46 -7.91 14.00
C GLY A 110 14.30 -7.32 13.21
N SER A 111 14.38 -7.25 11.88
CA SER A 111 13.30 -6.72 11.04
C SER A 111 12.04 -7.57 11.12
N LYS A 112 10.89 -6.89 11.07
CA LYS A 112 9.58 -7.52 10.87
C LYS A 112 9.29 -7.62 9.37
N VAL A 113 8.91 -8.79 8.90
CA VAL A 113 8.65 -9.09 7.49
C VAL A 113 7.16 -9.32 7.29
N ILE A 114 6.53 -8.48 6.45
CA ILE A 114 5.08 -8.44 6.26
C ILE A 114 4.75 -8.38 4.77
N PRO A 115 4.63 -9.52 4.10
CA PRO A 115 4.30 -9.56 2.67
C PRO A 115 2.83 -9.21 2.41
N VAL A 116 2.58 -8.65 1.22
CA VAL A 116 1.24 -8.44 0.65
C VAL A 116 0.77 -9.73 -0.01
N VAL A 117 -0.48 -10.11 0.26
CA VAL A 117 -1.12 -11.31 -0.26
C VAL A 117 -2.48 -10.98 -0.86
N ALA A 118 -2.79 -11.59 -2.01
CA ALA A 118 -4.08 -11.47 -2.69
C ALA A 118 -4.89 -12.78 -2.66
N SER A 119 -4.42 -13.81 -1.93
CA SER A 119 -5.11 -15.08 -1.82
C SER A 119 -4.77 -15.83 -0.52
N VAL A 120 -5.70 -16.69 -0.10
CA VAL A 120 -5.51 -17.60 1.05
C VAL A 120 -4.33 -18.55 0.83
N ALA A 121 -4.17 -19.07 -0.38
CA ALA A 121 -3.09 -19.99 -0.71
C ALA A 121 -1.72 -19.35 -0.51
N LEU A 122 -1.57 -18.09 -0.95
CA LEU A 122 -0.32 -17.33 -0.76
C LEU A 122 -0.09 -17.02 0.72
N ALA A 123 -1.13 -16.60 1.47
CA ALA A 123 -1.02 -16.33 2.90
C ALA A 123 -0.50 -17.55 3.68
N LYS A 124 -1.11 -18.72 3.48
CA LYS A 124 -0.66 -19.99 4.08
C LYS A 124 0.78 -20.37 3.71
N ARG A 125 1.15 -20.13 2.46
CA ARG A 125 2.51 -20.42 2.00
C ARG A 125 3.53 -19.52 2.71
N LEU A 126 3.23 -18.21 2.82
CA LEU A 126 4.14 -17.24 3.41
C LEU A 126 4.22 -17.38 4.93
N GLU A 127 3.14 -17.72 5.64
CA GLU A 127 3.18 -18.06 7.05
C GLU A 127 4.23 -19.12 7.37
N ARG A 128 4.32 -20.18 6.54
CA ARG A 128 5.30 -21.26 6.70
C ARG A 128 6.75 -20.82 6.52
N THR A 129 6.98 -19.66 5.90
CA THR A 129 8.32 -19.09 5.74
C THR A 129 8.79 -18.29 6.95
N GLY A 130 7.93 -18.09 7.96
CA GLY A 130 8.28 -17.40 9.20
C GLY A 130 8.12 -15.89 9.15
N VAL A 131 7.25 -15.36 8.28
CA VAL A 131 6.86 -13.93 8.28
C VAL A 131 6.11 -13.56 9.55
N ASP A 132 6.14 -12.27 9.94
CA ASP A 132 5.55 -11.81 11.22
C ASP A 132 4.06 -11.51 11.13
N ALA A 133 3.58 -11.15 9.95
CA ALA A 133 2.18 -10.85 9.63
C ALA A 133 1.99 -10.90 8.11
N VAL A 134 0.77 -10.77 7.62
CA VAL A 134 0.46 -10.60 6.19
C VAL A 134 -0.47 -9.40 5.98
N ILE A 135 -0.34 -8.74 4.84
CA ILE A 135 -1.27 -7.70 4.36
C ILE A 135 -2.18 -8.34 3.32
N ALA A 136 -3.45 -8.58 3.69
CA ALA A 136 -4.46 -9.07 2.75
C ALA A 136 -5.03 -7.89 1.96
N GLU A 137 -4.64 -7.79 0.68
CA GLU A 137 -4.97 -6.66 -0.17
C GLU A 137 -6.02 -7.03 -1.21
N GLY A 138 -7.18 -6.38 -1.10
CA GLY A 138 -8.30 -6.56 -2.03
C GLY A 138 -8.13 -5.79 -3.34
N THR A 139 -8.89 -6.20 -4.35
CA THR A 139 -8.88 -5.64 -5.71
C THR A 139 -9.26 -4.16 -5.79
N GLU A 140 -9.83 -3.57 -4.74
CA GLU A 140 -10.17 -2.15 -4.65
C GLU A 140 -8.93 -1.25 -4.54
N SER A 141 -7.76 -1.82 -4.26
CA SER A 141 -6.49 -1.07 -4.15
C SER A 141 -6.05 -0.45 -5.48
N GLY A 142 -5.14 0.50 -5.42
CA GLY A 142 -4.45 1.06 -6.59
C GLY A 142 -3.15 0.33 -6.88
N GLY A 143 -2.65 0.41 -8.11
CA GLY A 143 -1.46 -0.32 -8.53
C GLY A 143 -1.77 -1.78 -8.84
N HIS A 144 -0.81 -2.69 -8.59
CA HIS A 144 -1.01 -4.11 -8.82
C HIS A 144 -2.09 -4.69 -7.91
N ILE A 145 -3.03 -5.42 -8.49
CA ILE A 145 -4.20 -5.94 -7.78
C ILE A 145 -4.36 -7.44 -7.97
N GLY A 146 -4.98 -8.09 -6.97
CA GLY A 146 -5.53 -9.43 -7.12
C GLY A 146 -6.99 -9.40 -7.59
N GLU A 147 -7.65 -10.56 -7.58
CA GLU A 147 -9.03 -10.72 -8.07
C GLU A 147 -10.08 -10.51 -6.97
N LEU A 148 -9.76 -10.89 -5.72
CA LEU A 148 -10.72 -10.88 -4.62
C LEU A 148 -10.90 -9.47 -4.04
N THR A 149 -12.15 -9.12 -3.72
CA THR A 149 -12.47 -7.90 -2.96
C THR A 149 -12.05 -8.02 -1.50
N THR A 150 -11.79 -6.90 -0.85
CA THR A 150 -11.37 -6.83 0.56
C THR A 150 -12.37 -7.52 1.48
N MET A 151 -13.68 -7.29 1.28
CA MET A 151 -14.74 -7.89 2.07
C MET A 151 -14.75 -9.43 2.01
N ALA A 152 -14.36 -10.02 0.88
CA ALA A 152 -14.29 -11.46 0.71
C ALA A 152 -12.93 -12.05 1.11
N LEU A 153 -11.83 -11.34 0.81
CA LEU A 153 -10.47 -11.83 1.04
C LEU A 153 -10.11 -11.87 2.53
N VAL A 154 -10.34 -10.76 3.24
CA VAL A 154 -9.84 -10.57 4.61
C VAL A 154 -10.31 -11.66 5.56
N PRO A 155 -11.63 -11.98 5.70
CA PRO A 155 -12.07 -13.01 6.64
C PRO A 155 -11.53 -14.39 6.26
N GLN A 156 -11.43 -14.72 4.98
CA GLN A 156 -10.88 -16.00 4.54
C GLN A 156 -9.39 -16.15 4.88
N VAL A 157 -8.61 -15.06 4.79
CA VAL A 157 -7.20 -15.06 5.21
C VAL A 157 -7.10 -15.15 6.72
N VAL A 158 -7.91 -14.37 7.47
CA VAL A 158 -7.94 -14.40 8.95
C VAL A 158 -8.21 -15.81 9.48
N ASP A 159 -9.18 -16.51 8.88
CA ASP A 159 -9.53 -17.89 9.30
C ASP A 159 -8.47 -18.92 8.91
N ALA A 160 -7.61 -18.60 7.95
CA ALA A 160 -6.69 -19.55 7.34
C ALA A 160 -5.26 -19.52 7.90
N VAL A 161 -4.86 -18.46 8.63
CA VAL A 161 -3.50 -18.29 9.18
C VAL A 161 -3.55 -17.94 10.66
N ASN A 162 -2.47 -18.25 11.40
CA ASN A 162 -2.36 -17.94 12.83
C ASN A 162 -1.59 -16.64 13.11
N ILE A 163 -0.92 -16.09 12.10
CA ILE A 163 -0.22 -14.81 12.19
C ILE A 163 -1.20 -13.63 12.00
N PRO A 164 -0.89 -12.45 12.53
CA PRO A 164 -1.75 -11.27 12.36
C PRO A 164 -1.99 -10.92 10.89
N VAL A 165 -3.24 -10.56 10.58
CA VAL A 165 -3.65 -10.10 9.24
C VAL A 165 -3.93 -8.60 9.29
N ILE A 166 -3.39 -7.86 8.32
CA ILE A 166 -3.61 -6.45 8.07
C ILE A 166 -4.49 -6.35 6.82
N ALA A 167 -5.60 -5.62 6.89
CA ALA A 167 -6.48 -5.43 5.74
C ALA A 167 -6.01 -4.24 4.89
N ALA A 168 -6.03 -4.38 3.57
CA ALA A 168 -5.72 -3.34 2.61
C ALA A 168 -6.68 -3.36 1.42
N GLY A 169 -6.85 -2.21 0.76
CA GLY A 169 -7.80 -2.05 -0.35
C GLY A 169 -9.17 -1.55 0.12
N GLY A 170 -9.70 -0.50 -0.51
CA GLY A 170 -11.02 0.05 -0.21
C GLY A 170 -11.19 0.75 1.13
N ILE A 171 -10.12 0.98 1.88
CA ILE A 171 -10.15 1.61 3.21
C ILE A 171 -9.73 3.08 3.09
N GLY A 172 -10.63 4.02 3.42
CA GLY A 172 -10.37 5.46 3.28
C GLY A 172 -10.70 6.30 4.51
N ASP A 173 -11.50 5.76 5.44
CA ASP A 173 -11.91 6.45 6.67
C ASP A 173 -12.13 5.46 7.83
N SER A 174 -12.60 5.98 8.97
CA SER A 174 -12.89 5.20 10.19
C SER A 174 -13.91 4.07 9.97
N ARG A 175 -14.85 4.22 9.03
CA ARG A 175 -15.85 3.18 8.71
C ARG A 175 -15.18 1.96 8.10
N GLY A 176 -14.26 2.19 7.15
CA GLY A 176 -13.47 1.13 6.55
C GLY A 176 -12.55 0.43 7.56
N ILE A 177 -11.98 1.18 8.51
CA ILE A 177 -11.16 0.59 9.60
C ILE A 177 -12.03 -0.29 10.51
N ALA A 178 -13.21 0.20 10.92
CA ALA A 178 -14.12 -0.58 11.76
C ALA A 178 -14.58 -1.87 11.06
N ALA A 179 -14.91 -1.78 9.77
CA ALA A 179 -15.26 -2.94 8.95
C ALA A 179 -14.11 -3.95 8.86
N ALA A 180 -12.89 -3.50 8.61
CA ALA A 180 -11.70 -4.37 8.57
C ALA A 180 -11.48 -5.11 9.91
N PHE A 181 -11.67 -4.43 11.03
CA PHE A 181 -11.57 -5.06 12.36
C PHE A 181 -12.72 -6.04 12.61
N ALA A 182 -13.95 -5.74 12.15
CA ALA A 182 -15.07 -6.68 12.22
C ALA A 182 -14.81 -7.94 11.40
N LEU A 183 -14.08 -7.85 10.28
CA LEU A 183 -13.63 -8.98 9.48
C LEU A 183 -12.46 -9.76 10.12
N GLY A 184 -11.97 -9.36 11.30
CA GLY A 184 -10.93 -10.04 12.07
C GLY A 184 -9.52 -9.49 11.88
N ALA A 185 -9.29 -8.51 11.00
CA ALA A 185 -7.98 -7.87 10.82
C ALA A 185 -7.47 -7.24 12.13
N LYS A 186 -6.15 -7.18 12.29
CA LYS A 186 -5.47 -6.60 13.46
C LYS A 186 -4.82 -5.24 13.18
N GLY A 187 -4.87 -4.80 11.95
CA GLY A 187 -4.42 -3.52 11.45
C GLY A 187 -4.97 -3.25 10.07
N VAL A 188 -4.71 -2.05 9.56
CA VAL A 188 -5.11 -1.63 8.21
C VAL A 188 -3.94 -1.00 7.48
N GLN A 189 -3.89 -1.18 6.15
CA GLN A 189 -2.99 -0.46 5.27
C GLN A 189 -3.80 0.41 4.32
N LEU A 190 -3.42 1.69 4.22
CA LEU A 190 -4.03 2.67 3.32
C LEU A 190 -2.98 3.23 2.37
N GLY A 191 -3.30 3.32 1.08
CA GLY A 191 -2.46 3.99 0.08
C GLY A 191 -3.05 5.33 -0.31
N THR A 192 -4.15 5.31 -1.04
CA THR A 192 -4.79 6.47 -1.67
C THR A 192 -5.09 7.61 -0.69
N ARG A 193 -5.47 7.31 0.56
CA ARG A 193 -5.72 8.32 1.58
C ARG A 193 -4.49 9.19 1.86
N PHE A 194 -3.30 8.59 1.86
CA PHE A 194 -2.03 9.28 2.10
C PHE A 194 -1.45 9.93 0.84
N VAL A 195 -1.90 9.56 -0.36
CA VAL A 195 -1.51 10.27 -1.60
C VAL A 195 -1.93 11.72 -1.56
N VAL A 196 -3.10 12.03 -0.98
CA VAL A 196 -3.65 13.38 -0.86
C VAL A 196 -3.24 14.05 0.46
N SER A 197 -2.00 13.82 0.89
CA SER A 197 -1.41 14.54 2.02
C SER A 197 -0.45 15.64 1.56
N GLU A 198 -0.23 16.63 2.41
CA GLU A 198 0.73 17.72 2.15
C GLU A 198 2.14 17.17 1.99
N GLU A 199 2.53 16.20 2.86
CA GLU A 199 3.87 15.61 2.91
C GLU A 199 4.13 14.59 1.80
N CYS A 200 3.10 14.17 1.05
CA CYS A 200 3.29 13.37 -0.15
C CYS A 200 3.98 14.20 -1.24
N THR A 201 5.14 13.75 -1.70
CA THR A 201 5.98 14.46 -2.68
C THR A 201 5.57 14.20 -4.14
N ALA A 202 4.47 13.50 -4.38
CA ALA A 202 3.91 13.38 -5.73
C ALA A 202 3.50 14.76 -6.26
N HIS A 203 3.65 14.95 -7.57
CA HIS A 203 3.31 16.21 -8.24
C HIS A 203 1.87 16.63 -7.92
N GLU A 204 1.61 17.94 -7.80
CA GLU A 204 0.27 18.46 -7.48
C GLU A 204 -0.82 17.96 -8.42
N ASN A 205 -0.53 17.81 -9.72
CA ASN A 205 -1.50 17.29 -10.68
C ASN A 205 -1.92 15.86 -10.35
N TYR A 206 -1.00 15.03 -9.81
CA TYR A 206 -1.32 13.69 -9.35
C TYR A 206 -2.33 13.74 -8.19
N LYS A 207 -2.07 14.55 -7.16
CA LYS A 207 -2.98 14.75 -6.02
C LYS A 207 -4.34 15.31 -6.48
N LYS A 208 -4.32 16.32 -7.35
CA LYS A 208 -5.54 16.91 -7.93
C LYS A 208 -6.34 15.92 -8.76
N ALA A 209 -5.69 15.00 -9.48
CA ALA A 209 -6.36 13.93 -10.19
C ALA A 209 -7.12 13.00 -9.24
N VAL A 210 -6.54 12.65 -8.08
CA VAL A 210 -7.22 11.86 -7.04
C VAL A 210 -8.46 12.59 -6.52
N ILE A 211 -8.34 13.87 -6.13
CA ILE A 211 -9.45 14.66 -5.57
C ILE A 211 -10.61 14.84 -6.57
N LYS A 212 -10.31 14.92 -7.86
CA LYS A 212 -11.33 15.07 -8.92
C LYS A 212 -12.07 13.78 -9.25
N THR A 213 -11.65 12.65 -8.69
CA THR A 213 -12.27 11.35 -9.02
C THR A 213 -13.69 11.22 -8.50
N LYS A 214 -14.46 10.43 -9.22
CA LYS A 214 -15.77 9.93 -8.83
C LYS A 214 -15.66 8.42 -8.59
N ASP A 215 -16.74 7.81 -8.16
CA ASP A 215 -16.87 6.39 -7.85
C ASP A 215 -16.36 5.44 -8.96
N ARG A 216 -16.53 5.81 -10.25
CA ARG A 216 -16.15 5.01 -11.43
C ARG A 216 -14.96 5.58 -12.21
N SER A 217 -14.09 6.36 -11.57
CA SER A 217 -12.95 7.00 -12.26
C SER A 217 -11.73 6.10 -12.43
N THR A 218 -11.74 4.88 -11.86
CA THR A 218 -10.64 3.92 -12.03
C THR A 218 -10.98 2.85 -13.04
N THR A 219 -9.95 2.32 -13.68
CA THR A 219 -10.02 1.16 -14.58
C THR A 219 -8.84 0.23 -14.31
N THR A 220 -8.89 -0.98 -14.87
CA THR A 220 -7.80 -1.95 -14.78
C THR A 220 -7.17 -2.15 -16.14
N THR A 221 -5.84 -2.14 -16.19
CA THR A 221 -5.00 -2.46 -17.36
C THR A 221 -4.10 -3.65 -17.02
N GLY A 222 -3.48 -4.27 -18.01
CA GLY A 222 -2.52 -5.38 -17.79
C GLY A 222 -3.17 -6.72 -17.43
N VAL A 223 -4.47 -6.88 -17.69
CA VAL A 223 -5.16 -8.16 -17.45
C VAL A 223 -4.59 -9.28 -18.32
N SER A 224 -4.32 -8.98 -19.59
CA SER A 224 -3.74 -9.93 -20.55
C SER A 224 -2.29 -10.30 -20.25
N THR A 225 -1.56 -9.47 -19.51
CA THR A 225 -0.18 -9.75 -19.08
C THR A 225 -0.10 -10.65 -17.84
N GLY A 226 -1.24 -10.91 -17.17
CA GLY A 226 -1.29 -11.59 -15.88
C GLY A 226 -0.88 -10.71 -14.68
N HIS A 227 -0.65 -9.41 -14.92
CA HIS A 227 -0.27 -8.42 -13.90
C HIS A 227 -1.23 -7.22 -13.92
N PRO A 228 -2.50 -7.42 -13.52
CA PRO A 228 -3.49 -6.35 -13.55
C PRO A 228 -3.12 -5.19 -12.64
N VAL A 229 -3.30 -3.97 -13.14
CA VAL A 229 -2.99 -2.72 -12.44
C VAL A 229 -4.20 -1.79 -12.46
N ARG A 230 -4.62 -1.31 -11.29
CA ARG A 230 -5.67 -0.29 -11.17
C ARG A 230 -5.10 1.11 -11.28
N VAL A 231 -5.63 1.86 -12.21
CA VAL A 231 -5.21 3.23 -12.55
C VAL A 231 -6.42 4.14 -12.77
N ILE A 232 -6.18 5.44 -12.91
CA ILE A 232 -7.20 6.37 -13.41
C ILE A 232 -7.59 6.01 -14.86
N ALA A 233 -8.87 6.21 -15.20
CA ALA A 233 -9.36 6.13 -16.58
C ALA A 233 -8.98 7.41 -17.35
N ASN A 234 -7.79 7.43 -17.98
CA ASN A 234 -7.24 8.54 -18.75
C ASN A 234 -6.91 8.12 -20.20
N LYS A 235 -6.14 8.93 -20.93
CA LYS A 235 -5.74 8.61 -22.33
C LYS A 235 -4.84 7.37 -22.35
N LEU A 236 -3.83 7.30 -21.45
CA LEU A 236 -2.93 6.15 -21.36
C LEU A 236 -3.70 4.84 -21.15
N SER A 237 -4.60 4.80 -20.14
CA SER A 237 -5.31 3.56 -19.80
C SER A 237 -6.24 3.09 -20.92
N ARG A 238 -6.85 4.01 -21.66
CA ARG A 238 -7.68 3.66 -22.84
C ARG A 238 -6.84 3.08 -23.96
N GLU A 239 -5.73 3.73 -24.30
CA GLU A 239 -4.82 3.26 -25.34
C GLU A 239 -4.22 1.89 -24.97
N TYR A 240 -3.85 1.71 -23.70
CA TYR A 240 -3.36 0.42 -23.20
C TYR A 240 -4.42 -0.69 -23.38
N GLN A 241 -5.67 -0.42 -22.99
CA GLN A 241 -6.78 -1.38 -23.14
C GLN A 241 -7.11 -1.67 -24.63
N GLU A 242 -6.98 -0.68 -25.50
CA GLU A 242 -7.12 -0.88 -26.95
C GLU A 242 -6.01 -1.79 -27.51
N MET A 243 -4.78 -1.63 -27.04
CA MET A 243 -3.67 -2.51 -27.39
C MET A 243 -3.93 -3.95 -26.90
N GLU A 244 -4.40 -4.12 -25.65
CA GLU A 244 -4.80 -5.42 -25.11
C GLU A 244 -5.90 -6.08 -25.95
N ALA A 245 -6.94 -5.34 -26.30
CA ALA A 245 -8.07 -5.83 -27.10
C ALA A 245 -7.65 -6.23 -28.53
N ASN A 246 -6.64 -5.57 -29.08
CA ASN A 246 -6.07 -5.86 -30.40
C ASN A 246 -5.00 -6.98 -30.37
N GLY A 247 -4.76 -7.60 -29.21
CA GLY A 247 -3.85 -8.73 -29.08
C GLY A 247 -2.35 -8.36 -29.10
N ALA A 248 -2.01 -7.14 -28.63
CA ALA A 248 -0.61 -6.76 -28.43
C ALA A 248 0.11 -7.74 -27.52
N SER A 249 1.36 -8.02 -27.81
CA SER A 249 2.20 -8.93 -26.99
C SER A 249 2.48 -8.32 -25.61
N VAL A 250 2.80 -9.19 -24.64
CA VAL A 250 3.20 -8.77 -23.29
C VAL A 250 4.36 -7.79 -23.34
N GLU A 251 5.36 -8.05 -24.20
CA GLU A 251 6.54 -7.19 -24.36
C GLU A 251 6.16 -5.77 -24.87
N GLU A 252 5.24 -5.68 -25.83
CA GLU A 252 4.76 -4.39 -26.36
C GLU A 252 4.02 -3.61 -25.27
N LEU A 253 3.16 -4.27 -24.49
CA LEU A 253 2.41 -3.67 -23.39
C LEU A 253 3.33 -3.20 -22.25
N GLU A 254 4.31 -4.00 -21.87
CA GLU A 254 5.30 -3.63 -20.85
C GLU A 254 6.14 -2.42 -21.30
N LYS A 255 6.59 -2.42 -22.56
CA LYS A 255 7.32 -1.29 -23.14
C LYS A 255 6.48 -0.01 -23.18
N PHE A 256 5.20 -0.12 -23.52
CA PHE A 256 4.28 1.01 -23.54
C PHE A 256 4.02 1.56 -22.13
N GLY A 257 3.92 0.68 -21.11
CA GLY A 257 3.71 1.05 -19.70
C GLY A 257 4.96 1.56 -18.98
N ALA A 258 6.16 1.27 -19.51
CA ALA A 258 7.42 1.59 -18.85
C ALA A 258 7.59 3.10 -18.59
N GLY A 259 7.95 3.45 -17.33
CA GLY A 259 8.18 4.84 -16.93
C GLY A 259 6.94 5.71 -16.73
N ARG A 260 5.75 5.23 -17.08
CA ARG A 260 4.51 6.02 -17.04
C ARG A 260 4.09 6.41 -15.61
N LEU A 261 4.38 5.58 -14.61
CA LEU A 261 4.12 5.94 -13.21
C LEU A 261 5.03 7.09 -12.75
N ARG A 262 6.33 7.03 -13.09
CA ARG A 262 7.25 8.12 -12.77
C ARG A 262 6.82 9.43 -13.45
N MET A 263 6.43 9.36 -14.72
CA MET A 263 5.90 10.50 -15.48
C MET A 263 4.72 11.16 -14.77
N ALA A 264 3.75 10.38 -14.27
CA ALA A 264 2.63 10.93 -13.51
C ALA A 264 3.08 11.51 -12.17
N ALA A 265 3.88 10.76 -11.40
CA ALA A 265 4.21 11.10 -10.02
C ALA A 265 5.23 12.23 -9.89
N LYS A 266 6.17 12.38 -10.83
CA LYS A 266 7.24 13.38 -10.78
C LYS A 266 7.06 14.51 -11.77
N ASP A 267 6.62 14.21 -13.00
CA ASP A 267 6.50 15.20 -14.05
C ASP A 267 5.07 15.78 -14.16
N GLY A 268 4.09 15.16 -13.46
CA GLY A 268 2.72 15.65 -13.34
C GLY A 268 1.84 15.43 -14.57
N ASP A 269 2.27 14.59 -15.52
CA ASP A 269 1.44 14.18 -16.65
C ASP A 269 0.39 13.17 -16.20
N THR A 270 -0.84 13.60 -16.07
CA THR A 270 -1.98 12.75 -15.67
C THR A 270 -2.79 12.26 -16.86
N ASP A 271 -2.47 12.68 -18.09
CA ASP A 271 -3.11 12.23 -19.32
C ASP A 271 -2.46 10.97 -19.88
N TYR A 272 -1.12 10.98 -19.99
CA TYR A 272 -0.31 9.87 -20.51
C TYR A 272 0.58 9.21 -19.44
N GLY A 273 0.52 9.67 -18.22
CA GLY A 273 1.12 9.02 -17.05
C GLY A 273 0.16 8.02 -16.39
N SER A 274 0.73 7.00 -15.73
CA SER A 274 -0.03 6.02 -14.95
C SER A 274 -0.30 6.58 -13.55
N VAL A 275 -1.50 7.08 -13.31
CA VAL A 275 -1.93 7.57 -12.00
C VAL A 275 -2.59 6.43 -11.25
N MET A 276 -1.85 5.83 -10.30
CA MET A 276 -2.28 4.65 -9.55
C MET A 276 -2.95 5.04 -8.24
N PHE A 277 -4.23 4.71 -8.08
CA PHE A 277 -4.97 4.85 -6.83
C PHE A 277 -6.19 3.91 -6.80
N GLY A 278 -6.67 3.59 -5.60
CA GLY A 278 -7.78 2.67 -5.40
C GLY A 278 -9.15 3.31 -5.60
N GLN A 279 -10.17 2.47 -5.63
CA GLN A 279 -11.58 2.87 -5.82
C GLN A 279 -12.07 3.84 -4.74
N ILE A 280 -11.46 3.81 -3.56
CA ILE A 280 -11.76 4.71 -2.44
C ILE A 280 -11.47 6.19 -2.74
N ALA A 281 -10.75 6.50 -3.82
CA ALA A 281 -10.39 7.86 -4.20
C ALA A 281 -11.61 8.80 -4.33
N GLY A 282 -12.77 8.29 -4.73
CA GLY A 282 -14.02 9.06 -4.78
C GLY A 282 -14.45 9.70 -3.45
N MET A 283 -13.89 9.23 -2.32
CA MET A 283 -14.13 9.81 -0.99
C MET A 283 -13.16 10.95 -0.64
N MET A 284 -12.04 11.08 -1.35
CA MET A 284 -11.03 12.11 -1.09
C MET A 284 -11.51 13.46 -1.61
N LYS A 285 -11.56 14.49 -0.76
CA LYS A 285 -12.14 15.80 -1.11
C LYS A 285 -11.13 16.94 -1.08
N GLU A 286 -10.07 16.79 -0.29
CA GLU A 286 -9.08 17.83 -0.04
C GLU A 286 -7.70 17.22 0.27
N ILE A 287 -6.68 18.06 0.21
CA ILE A 287 -5.33 17.74 0.67
C ILE A 287 -5.28 18.16 2.14
N GLN A 288 -4.81 17.26 3.00
CA GLN A 288 -4.68 17.46 4.44
C GLN A 288 -3.26 17.13 4.87
N THR A 289 -2.85 17.55 6.05
CA THR A 289 -1.61 17.05 6.66
C THR A 289 -1.77 15.57 7.05
N VAL A 290 -0.67 14.84 7.10
CA VAL A 290 -0.68 13.44 7.57
C VAL A 290 -1.23 13.33 9.00
N GLU A 291 -0.90 14.30 9.86
CA GLU A 291 -1.41 14.34 11.24
C GLU A 291 -2.94 14.42 11.26
N GLU A 292 -3.54 15.34 10.48
CA GLU A 292 -4.99 15.47 10.36
C GLU A 292 -5.63 14.17 9.86
N ILE A 293 -5.04 13.56 8.82
CA ILE A 293 -5.52 12.28 8.27
C ILE A 293 -5.53 11.19 9.34
N VAL A 294 -4.42 11.01 10.07
CA VAL A 294 -4.33 9.98 11.11
C VAL A 294 -5.30 10.26 12.25
N GLN A 295 -5.44 11.52 12.67
CA GLN A 295 -6.38 11.91 13.72
C GLN A 295 -7.84 11.67 13.30
N GLU A 296 -8.24 12.01 12.07
CA GLU A 296 -9.57 11.70 11.56
C GLU A 296 -9.86 10.19 11.55
N LEU A 297 -8.91 9.39 11.06
CA LEU A 297 -9.03 7.94 11.01
C LEU A 297 -9.23 7.32 12.40
N VAL A 298 -8.56 7.87 13.41
CA VAL A 298 -8.59 7.34 14.79
C VAL A 298 -9.79 7.87 15.56
N ASN A 299 -10.02 9.19 15.51
CA ASN A 299 -11.04 9.85 16.34
C ASN A 299 -12.47 9.56 15.84
N GLY A 300 -12.64 9.19 14.57
CA GLY A 300 -13.93 8.78 14.03
C GLY A 300 -14.40 7.38 14.46
N LEU A 301 -13.47 6.50 14.91
CA LEU A 301 -13.82 5.12 15.23
C LEU A 301 -14.86 4.95 16.35
N PRO A 302 -14.79 5.67 17.49
CA PRO A 302 -15.80 5.52 18.54
C PRO A 302 -17.23 5.78 18.04
N ALA A 303 -17.41 6.80 17.22
CA ALA A 303 -18.73 7.14 16.66
C ALA A 303 -19.24 6.05 15.70
N VAL A 304 -18.35 5.45 14.89
CA VAL A 304 -18.72 4.33 14.02
C VAL A 304 -19.13 3.12 14.82
N VAL A 305 -18.40 2.75 15.87
CA VAL A 305 -18.71 1.61 16.75
C VAL A 305 -20.05 1.82 17.45
N GLU A 306 -20.31 3.02 17.97
CA GLU A 306 -21.57 3.34 18.62
C GLU A 306 -22.77 3.26 17.63
N ASN A 307 -22.58 3.76 16.40
CA ASN A 307 -23.59 3.65 15.35
C ASN A 307 -23.91 2.19 15.00
N ILE A 308 -22.89 1.32 14.89
CA ILE A 308 -23.07 -0.11 14.64
C ILE A 308 -23.87 -0.75 15.79
N LYS A 309 -23.46 -0.46 17.05
CA LYS A 309 -24.16 -0.96 18.23
C LYS A 309 -25.63 -0.57 18.21
N ASN A 310 -25.93 0.71 18.01
CA ASN A 310 -27.30 1.22 17.96
C ASN A 310 -28.12 0.58 16.83
N THR A 311 -27.48 0.28 15.69
CA THR A 311 -28.16 -0.38 14.54
C THR A 311 -28.52 -1.84 14.85
N VAL A 312 -27.66 -2.54 15.61
CA VAL A 312 -27.87 -3.96 15.96
C VAL A 312 -28.84 -4.10 17.14
N GLU A 313 -28.83 -3.16 18.08
CA GLU A 313 -29.68 -3.15 19.30
C GLU A 313 -31.02 -2.42 19.10
N ALA A 314 -31.27 -1.84 17.92
CA ALA A 314 -32.55 -1.19 17.62
C ALA A 314 -33.65 -2.26 17.58
N GLU A 315 -34.59 -2.20 18.54
CA GLU A 315 -35.83 -2.98 18.58
C GLU A 315 -36.88 -2.40 17.61
#